data_03f497226ee83be749cd74675ac1b4c1
#
_entry.id   03f497226ee83be749cd74675ac1b4c1
#
_cell.length_a   1.000
_cell.length_b   1.000
_cell.length_c   1.000
_cell.angle_alpha   90.00
_cell.angle_beta   90.00
_cell.angle_gamma   90.00
#
_symmetry.space_group_name_H-M   'P 1'
#
loop_
_entity.id
_entity.type
_entity.pdbx_description
1 polymer ?
#
loop_
_entity_poly.entity_id
_entity_poly.type
_entity_poly.pdbx_seq_one_letter_code
_entity_poly.pdbx_strand_id
1 'polypeptide(L)'
;MKWEKNMVYFGREQAWGAALGAGLGAGVGMASGASKVGTAALSGAGFAAGMKVGQLAEMPTPVAILTVMEAEKIDVGVLLKQGFIDALGKTSTLKVVGDDEPADAQIQLTVAEWGFRLTQGFSSVIYPTLNVVAQMNRGDEMIWRTSEAVTPFNGQNVYGYTPLTYRTDPEALRRALTGITQISGRYLVQELK
;
A
#
# COMPACT_ATOMS: atom_id res chain seq x y z
N MET A 1 0.88 -8.86 -10.09
CA MET A 1 0.75 -7.41 -10.42
C MET A 1 1.91 -6.71 -9.72
N LYS A 2 2.72 -5.90 -10.42
CA LYS A 2 3.85 -5.21 -9.74
C LYS A 2 3.32 -3.96 -9.04
N TRP A 3 2.81 -4.11 -7.84
CA TRP A 3 2.28 -3.06 -6.96
C TRP A 3 3.32 -1.98 -6.59
N GLU A 4 4.62 -2.29 -6.69
CA GLU A 4 5.74 -1.36 -6.50
C GLU A 4 5.62 -0.08 -7.35
N LYS A 5 5.03 -0.19 -8.55
CA LYS A 5 4.86 0.94 -9.47
C LYS A 5 3.86 2.00 -8.99
N ASN A 6 2.98 1.64 -8.06
CA ASN A 6 1.90 2.50 -7.57
C ASN A 6 2.19 3.04 -6.17
N MET A 7 3.43 2.87 -5.66
CA MET A 7 3.83 3.42 -4.37
C MET A 7 4.14 4.91 -4.48
N VAL A 8 3.54 5.68 -3.57
CA VAL A 8 3.79 7.10 -3.39
C VAL A 8 4.32 7.36 -1.98
N TYR A 9 5.38 8.14 -1.87
CA TYR A 9 5.96 8.50 -0.57
C TYR A 9 6.10 10.02 -0.46
N PHE A 10 5.50 10.60 0.57
CA PHE A 10 5.63 12.01 0.94
C PHE A 10 6.10 12.11 2.39
N GLY A 11 7.40 11.98 2.60
CA GLY A 11 8.07 12.18 3.88
C GLY A 11 8.78 13.54 3.97
N ARG A 12 9.27 13.88 5.17
CA ARG A 12 10.03 15.12 5.40
C ARG A 12 11.26 15.26 4.49
N GLU A 13 11.89 14.16 4.15
CA GLU A 13 13.07 14.10 3.29
C GLU A 13 12.78 14.68 1.89
N GLN A 14 11.55 14.53 1.41
CA GLN A 14 11.12 15.10 0.12
C GLN A 14 10.65 16.55 0.23
N ALA A 15 10.09 16.96 1.37
CA ALA A 15 9.71 18.35 1.59
C ALA A 15 10.90 19.30 1.55
N TRP A 16 12.07 18.90 2.01
CA TRP A 16 13.32 19.66 1.92
C TRP A 16 13.91 19.63 0.50
N GLY A 17 13.81 18.52 -0.21
CA GLY A 17 14.24 18.40 -1.61
C GLY A 17 13.37 19.19 -2.58
N ALA A 18 12.07 19.30 -2.33
CA ALA A 18 11.13 20.08 -3.14
C ALA A 18 11.31 21.60 -2.96
N ALA A 19 11.82 22.05 -1.83
CA ALA A 19 12.18 23.46 -1.60
C ALA A 19 13.41 23.89 -2.42
N LEU A 20 14.21 22.93 -2.90
CA LEU A 20 15.41 23.20 -3.72
C LEU A 20 15.25 22.85 -5.20
N GLY A 21 14.11 22.30 -5.62
CA GLY A 21 13.87 21.92 -7.02
C GLY A 21 12.38 21.83 -7.34
N ALA A 22 11.83 22.86 -7.96
CA ALA A 22 10.45 22.87 -8.43
C ALA A 22 10.21 21.74 -9.44
N GLY A 23 9.21 20.90 -9.14
CA GLY A 23 8.55 20.02 -10.09
C GLY A 23 9.04 18.58 -10.09
N LEU A 24 8.42 17.73 -9.30
CA LEU A 24 8.39 16.29 -9.58
C LEU A 24 7.16 15.67 -8.94
N GLY A 25 6.07 15.66 -9.70
CA GLY A 25 5.12 14.57 -9.65
C GLY A 25 5.74 13.41 -10.40
N ALA A 26 6.52 12.58 -9.73
CA ALA A 26 7.11 11.41 -10.34
C ALA A 26 7.10 10.26 -9.35
N GLY A 27 6.64 9.10 -9.81
CA GLY A 27 6.69 7.86 -9.05
C GLY A 27 8.09 7.55 -8.52
N VAL A 28 8.17 6.76 -7.47
CA VAL A 28 9.37 6.41 -6.69
C VAL A 28 10.64 6.11 -7.53
N GLY A 29 10.47 5.75 -8.80
CA GLY A 29 11.60 5.46 -9.70
C GLY A 29 12.41 6.67 -10.15
N MET A 30 11.91 7.91 -10.00
CA MET A 30 12.59 9.10 -10.52
C MET A 30 12.94 10.16 -9.46
N ALA A 31 12.25 10.20 -8.32
CA ALA A 31 12.46 11.25 -7.31
C ALA A 31 13.68 11.00 -6.39
N SER A 32 14.22 9.79 -6.36
CA SER A 32 15.31 9.42 -5.43
C SER A 32 16.70 9.59 -6.01
N GLY A 33 16.85 10.03 -7.29
CA GLY A 33 18.16 9.98 -7.92
C GLY A 33 18.76 8.57 -7.94
N ALA A 34 17.93 7.56 -7.69
CA ALA A 34 18.35 6.16 -7.74
C ALA A 34 18.82 5.89 -9.17
N SER A 35 20.13 5.85 -9.34
CA SER A 35 20.76 5.39 -10.57
C SER A 35 20.16 4.03 -10.91
N LYS A 36 20.20 3.65 -12.20
CA LYS A 36 19.77 2.33 -12.70
C LYS A 36 20.31 1.14 -11.89
N VAL A 37 21.31 1.36 -11.05
CA VAL A 37 21.93 0.40 -10.12
C VAL A 37 20.99 0.09 -8.93
N GLY A 38 20.24 1.05 -8.41
CA GLY A 38 19.32 0.81 -7.28
C GLY A 38 18.11 -0.05 -7.65
N THR A 39 17.60 0.09 -8.88
CA THR A 39 16.47 -0.71 -9.36
C THR A 39 16.89 -2.15 -9.73
N ALA A 40 18.12 -2.35 -10.19
CA ALA A 40 18.63 -3.69 -10.49
C ALA A 40 18.97 -4.51 -9.24
N ALA A 41 19.33 -3.83 -8.14
CA ALA A 41 19.63 -4.49 -6.87
C ALA A 41 18.37 -5.02 -6.14
N LEU A 42 17.19 -4.45 -6.42
CA LEU A 42 15.92 -4.89 -5.85
C LEU A 42 15.31 -6.12 -6.56
N SER A 43 15.85 -6.50 -7.72
CA SER A 43 15.34 -7.63 -8.50
C SER A 43 16.05 -8.98 -8.24
N GLY A 44 16.98 -9.02 -7.30
CA GLY A 44 17.73 -10.23 -6.96
C GLY A 44 17.17 -10.94 -5.73
N ALA A 45 16.68 -12.16 -5.90
CA ALA A 45 16.11 -13.03 -4.87
C ALA A 45 17.03 -13.39 -3.67
N GLY A 46 18.17 -12.70 -3.50
CA GLY A 46 19.14 -12.94 -2.44
C GLY A 46 19.24 -11.83 -1.39
N PHE A 47 18.51 -10.74 -1.54
CA PHE A 47 18.75 -9.52 -0.75
C PHE A 47 18.17 -9.56 0.67
N ALA A 48 17.13 -10.34 0.88
CA ALA A 48 16.27 -10.18 2.05
C ALA A 48 16.75 -10.90 3.33
N ALA A 49 17.49 -11.98 3.20
CA ALA A 49 17.78 -12.84 4.35
C ALA A 49 18.98 -12.41 5.23
N GLY A 50 19.68 -11.32 4.89
CA GLY A 50 20.92 -10.95 5.57
C GLY A 50 21.10 -9.47 5.93
N MET A 51 20.12 -8.61 5.61
CA MET A 51 20.29 -7.18 5.86
C MET A 51 20.15 -6.85 7.34
N LYS A 52 21.18 -6.24 7.92
CA LYS A 52 21.13 -5.78 9.32
C LYS A 52 20.26 -4.52 9.41
N VAL A 53 19.56 -4.37 10.53
CA VAL A 53 18.71 -3.19 10.85
C VAL A 53 19.45 -1.85 10.60
N GLY A 54 20.76 -1.79 10.86
CA GLY A 54 21.58 -0.62 10.58
C GLY A 54 21.63 -0.23 9.10
N GLN A 55 21.68 -1.20 8.20
CA GLN A 55 21.71 -0.94 6.76
C GLN A 55 20.36 -0.39 6.26
N LEU A 56 19.25 -0.92 6.77
CA LEU A 56 17.90 -0.41 6.46
C LEU A 56 17.71 1.02 6.97
N ALA A 57 18.32 1.37 8.11
CA ALA A 57 18.25 2.72 8.69
C ALA A 57 19.01 3.77 7.85
N GLU A 58 19.99 3.37 7.07
CA GLU A 58 20.77 4.26 6.19
C GLU A 58 20.16 4.40 4.78
N MET A 59 19.25 3.50 4.40
CA MET A 59 18.61 3.56 3.07
C MET A 59 17.55 4.67 3.00
N PRO A 60 17.27 5.22 1.79
CA PRO A 60 16.08 6.05 1.59
C PRO A 60 14.82 5.32 2.03
N THR A 61 13.94 6.00 2.76
CA THR A 61 12.76 5.37 3.38
C THR A 61 11.92 4.53 2.41
N PRO A 62 11.57 4.99 1.20
CA PRO A 62 10.76 4.16 0.29
C PRO A 62 11.48 2.87 -0.11
N VAL A 63 12.79 2.94 -0.34
CA VAL A 63 13.60 1.77 -0.73
C VAL A 63 13.66 0.76 0.41
N ALA A 64 13.92 1.22 1.63
CA ALA A 64 13.95 0.36 2.81
C ALA A 64 12.59 -0.32 3.06
N ILE A 65 11.48 0.42 2.93
CA ILE A 65 10.13 -0.13 3.08
C ILE A 65 9.89 -1.25 2.05
N LEU A 66 10.19 -1.02 0.77
CA LEU A 66 10.03 -2.02 -0.28
C LEU A 66 10.90 -3.26 -0.02
N THR A 67 12.14 -3.05 0.45
CA THR A 67 13.04 -4.14 0.82
C THR A 67 12.48 -4.98 1.96
N VAL A 68 11.95 -4.34 3.01
CA VAL A 68 11.29 -5.05 4.13
C VAL A 68 10.06 -5.81 3.64
N MET A 69 9.25 -5.21 2.79
CA MET A 69 8.06 -5.87 2.25
C MET A 69 8.40 -7.11 1.43
N GLU A 70 9.45 -7.04 0.61
CA GLU A 70 9.94 -8.20 -0.15
C GLU A 70 10.43 -9.31 0.78
N ALA A 71 11.27 -8.97 1.77
CA ALA A 71 11.80 -9.90 2.75
C ALA A 71 10.70 -10.63 3.52
N GLU A 72 9.74 -9.88 3.99
CA GLU A 72 8.63 -10.34 4.83
C GLU A 72 7.44 -10.86 4.03
N LYS A 73 7.54 -10.88 2.70
CA LYS A 73 6.46 -11.28 1.79
C LYS A 73 5.14 -10.53 2.08
N ILE A 74 5.25 -9.23 2.32
CA ILE A 74 4.10 -8.35 2.52
C ILE A 74 3.61 -7.91 1.14
N ASP A 75 2.41 -8.30 0.74
CA ASP A 75 1.76 -7.91 -0.51
C ASP A 75 0.47 -7.17 -0.22
N VAL A 76 0.40 -5.90 -0.64
CA VAL A 76 -0.77 -5.02 -0.40
C VAL A 76 -2.03 -5.55 -1.08
N GLY A 77 -1.89 -6.17 -2.26
CA GLY A 77 -3.03 -6.75 -2.98
C GLY A 77 -3.62 -7.96 -2.25
N VAL A 78 -2.74 -8.82 -1.70
CA VAL A 78 -3.17 -9.97 -0.88
C VAL A 78 -3.85 -9.50 0.40
N LEU A 79 -3.25 -8.52 1.09
CA LEU A 79 -3.84 -7.95 2.31
C LEU A 79 -5.20 -7.27 2.01
N LEU A 80 -5.33 -6.59 0.88
CA LEU A 80 -6.58 -5.95 0.46
C LEU A 80 -7.64 -7.00 0.15
N LYS A 81 -7.32 -8.06 -0.61
CA LYS A 81 -8.25 -9.17 -0.89
C LYS A 81 -8.76 -9.76 0.42
N GLN A 82 -7.86 -10.04 1.36
CA GLN A 82 -8.24 -10.60 2.66
C GLN A 82 -9.13 -9.64 3.46
N GLY A 83 -8.74 -8.36 3.58
CA GLY A 83 -9.52 -7.36 4.31
C GLY A 83 -10.92 -7.15 3.72
N PHE A 84 -11.06 -7.24 2.40
CA PHE A 84 -12.35 -7.17 1.71
C PHE A 84 -13.21 -8.41 1.98
N ILE A 85 -12.64 -9.63 1.88
CA ILE A 85 -13.35 -10.89 2.20
C ILE A 85 -13.82 -10.91 3.65
N ASP A 86 -12.96 -10.50 4.59
CA ASP A 86 -13.31 -10.43 6.01
C ASP A 86 -14.45 -9.42 6.28
N ALA A 87 -14.51 -8.33 5.53
CA ALA A 87 -15.59 -7.34 5.62
C ALA A 87 -16.88 -7.89 5.03
N LEU A 88 -16.83 -8.56 3.87
CA LEU A 88 -18.00 -9.21 3.26
C LEU A 88 -18.64 -10.22 4.20
N GLY A 89 -17.84 -11.09 4.81
CA GLY A 89 -18.33 -12.12 5.73
C GLY A 89 -19.03 -11.59 6.98
N LYS A 90 -18.81 -10.30 7.32
CA LYS A 90 -19.43 -9.67 8.49
C LYS A 90 -20.70 -8.89 8.19
N THR A 91 -20.86 -8.39 6.97
CA THR A 91 -21.86 -7.36 6.67
C THR A 91 -22.72 -7.65 5.45
N SER A 92 -22.35 -8.62 4.63
CA SER A 92 -23.02 -8.92 3.37
C SER A 92 -23.67 -10.31 3.38
N THR A 93 -24.73 -10.46 2.60
CA THR A 93 -25.34 -11.76 2.27
C THR A 93 -24.62 -12.46 1.11
N LEU A 94 -23.62 -11.81 0.50
CA LEU A 94 -22.84 -12.37 -0.59
C LEU A 94 -21.92 -13.47 -0.07
N LYS A 95 -21.95 -14.62 -0.72
CA LYS A 95 -21.06 -15.75 -0.44
C LYS A 95 -19.85 -15.67 -1.35
N VAL A 96 -18.66 -15.64 -0.77
CA VAL A 96 -17.41 -15.79 -1.52
C VAL A 96 -17.21 -17.27 -1.81
N VAL A 97 -16.97 -17.59 -3.08
CA VAL A 97 -16.67 -18.96 -3.56
C VAL A 97 -15.20 -19.06 -3.97
N GLY A 98 -14.69 -20.28 -4.07
CA GLY A 98 -13.33 -20.55 -4.54
C GLY A 98 -13.14 -20.23 -6.01
N ASP A 99 -11.88 -20.07 -6.44
CA ASP A 99 -11.54 -19.71 -7.82
C ASP A 99 -12.02 -20.75 -8.85
N ASP A 100 -12.22 -22.02 -8.44
CA ASP A 100 -12.69 -23.12 -9.28
C ASP A 100 -14.22 -23.36 -9.18
N GLU A 101 -14.93 -22.57 -8.38
CA GLU A 101 -16.38 -22.69 -8.20
C GLU A 101 -17.13 -21.70 -9.10
N PRO A 102 -18.31 -22.09 -9.65
CA PRO A 102 -19.14 -21.15 -10.43
C PRO A 102 -19.59 -19.99 -9.53
N ALA A 103 -19.46 -18.77 -10.05
CA ALA A 103 -19.86 -17.55 -9.39
C ALA A 103 -20.85 -16.76 -10.21
N ASP A 104 -21.86 -16.14 -9.58
CA ASP A 104 -22.84 -15.28 -10.25
C ASP A 104 -22.23 -13.95 -10.70
N ALA A 105 -21.20 -13.49 -10.02
CA ALA A 105 -20.47 -12.26 -10.35
C ALA A 105 -19.01 -12.34 -9.88
N GLN A 106 -18.14 -11.59 -10.53
CA GLN A 106 -16.73 -11.48 -10.19
C GLN A 106 -16.40 -10.07 -9.72
N ILE A 107 -15.73 -9.95 -8.56
CA ILE A 107 -15.22 -8.67 -8.06
C ILE A 107 -13.73 -8.57 -8.33
N GLN A 108 -13.33 -7.51 -9.02
CA GLN A 108 -11.94 -7.15 -9.25
C GLN A 108 -11.56 -5.97 -8.35
N LEU A 109 -10.52 -6.15 -7.54
CA LEU A 109 -9.90 -5.10 -6.73
C LEU A 109 -8.61 -4.63 -7.38
N THR A 110 -8.47 -3.33 -7.56
CA THR A 110 -7.28 -2.71 -8.15
C THR A 110 -6.70 -1.69 -7.18
N VAL A 111 -5.47 -1.90 -6.75
CA VAL A 111 -4.72 -0.88 -6.01
C VAL A 111 -4.26 0.17 -7.00
N ALA A 112 -4.93 1.32 -7.03
CA ALA A 112 -4.61 2.43 -7.90
C ALA A 112 -3.37 3.19 -7.40
N GLU A 113 -3.29 3.42 -6.10
CA GLU A 113 -2.16 4.08 -5.42
C GLU A 113 -2.07 3.58 -3.99
N TRP A 114 -0.87 3.43 -3.47
CA TRP A 114 -0.61 3.18 -2.06
C TRP A 114 0.68 3.85 -1.65
N GLY A 115 0.89 4.03 -0.35
CA GLY A 115 2.15 4.59 0.13
C GLY A 115 2.04 5.19 1.51
N PHE A 116 2.83 6.24 1.76
CA PHE A 116 2.91 6.90 3.06
C PHE A 116 2.93 8.41 2.89
N ARG A 117 2.16 9.11 3.73
CA ARG A 117 2.05 10.57 3.69
C ARG A 117 2.14 11.19 5.09
N LEU A 118 2.70 12.40 5.16
CA LEU A 118 2.62 13.26 6.34
C LEU A 118 1.20 13.85 6.47
N THR A 119 0.76 14.09 7.71
CA THR A 119 -0.47 14.84 7.97
C THR A 119 -0.23 16.35 7.95
N GLN A 120 0.93 16.78 8.46
CA GLN A 120 1.32 18.20 8.56
C GLN A 120 2.83 18.31 8.44
N GLY A 121 3.33 19.47 7.99
CA GLY A 121 4.74 19.70 7.67
C GLY A 121 5.74 19.54 8.83
N PHE A 122 5.29 19.57 10.07
CA PHE A 122 6.13 19.40 11.27
C PHE A 122 6.00 18.02 11.92
N SER A 123 5.12 17.16 11.44
CA SER A 123 4.99 15.81 11.98
C SER A 123 6.23 14.97 11.63
N SER A 124 6.72 14.21 12.62
CA SER A 124 7.72 13.16 12.41
C SER A 124 7.07 11.81 12.06
N VAL A 125 5.75 11.77 12.03
CA VAL A 125 4.95 10.56 11.82
C VAL A 125 4.39 10.58 10.40
N ILE A 126 4.54 9.49 9.69
CA ILE A 126 3.92 9.23 8.40
C ILE A 126 2.83 8.17 8.56
N TYR A 127 1.78 8.31 7.79
CA TYR A 127 0.63 7.39 7.79
C TYR A 127 0.55 6.65 6.47
N PRO A 128 0.20 5.37 6.49
CA PRO A 128 -0.06 4.64 5.26
C PRO A 128 -1.29 5.21 4.56
N THR A 129 -1.27 5.19 3.23
CA THR A 129 -2.37 5.60 2.38
C THR A 129 -2.66 4.54 1.34
N LEU A 130 -3.92 4.41 0.96
CA LEU A 130 -4.35 3.41 -0.02
C LEU A 130 -5.53 3.97 -0.83
N ASN A 131 -5.43 3.90 -2.15
CA ASN A 131 -6.52 4.19 -3.08
C ASN A 131 -6.83 2.93 -3.87
N VAL A 132 -8.09 2.49 -3.81
CA VAL A 132 -8.56 1.25 -4.41
C VAL A 132 -9.73 1.55 -5.33
N VAL A 133 -9.72 0.91 -6.49
CA VAL A 133 -10.88 0.81 -7.37
C VAL A 133 -11.39 -0.63 -7.29
N ALA A 134 -12.70 -0.77 -7.01
CA ALA A 134 -13.40 -2.04 -7.02
C ALA A 134 -14.44 -2.06 -8.13
N GLN A 135 -14.53 -3.18 -8.85
CA GLN A 135 -15.48 -3.38 -9.95
C GLN A 135 -16.09 -4.77 -9.85
N MET A 136 -17.40 -4.87 -10.02
CA MET A 136 -18.13 -6.15 -10.10
C MET A 136 -18.69 -6.34 -11.49
N ASN A 137 -18.41 -7.48 -12.07
CA ASN A 137 -18.94 -7.89 -13.37
C ASN A 137 -19.80 -9.16 -13.24
N ARG A 138 -20.89 -9.23 -14.02
CA ARG A 138 -21.69 -10.42 -14.24
C ARG A 138 -21.55 -10.79 -15.71
N GLY A 139 -20.77 -11.82 -16.01
CA GLY A 139 -20.30 -12.06 -17.37
C GLY A 139 -19.52 -10.84 -17.87
N ASP A 140 -19.91 -10.32 -19.02
CA ASP A 140 -19.28 -9.15 -19.64
C ASP A 140 -19.88 -7.81 -19.18
N GLU A 141 -20.93 -7.83 -18.35
CA GLU A 141 -21.61 -6.64 -17.87
C GLU A 141 -21.00 -6.15 -16.57
N MET A 142 -20.56 -4.89 -16.52
CA MET A 142 -20.16 -4.22 -15.28
C MET A 142 -21.42 -3.75 -14.53
N ILE A 143 -21.70 -4.39 -13.39
CA ILE A 143 -22.91 -4.13 -12.59
C ILE A 143 -22.67 -3.21 -11.39
N TRP A 144 -21.40 -3.02 -11.01
CA TRP A 144 -21.04 -2.11 -9.93
C TRP A 144 -19.58 -1.67 -10.06
N ARG A 145 -19.31 -0.42 -9.67
CA ARG A 145 -17.95 0.11 -9.58
C ARG A 145 -17.92 1.23 -8.54
N THR A 146 -16.87 1.21 -7.71
CA THR A 146 -16.58 2.28 -6.76
C THR A 146 -15.08 2.48 -6.59
N SER A 147 -14.70 3.58 -5.93
CA SER A 147 -13.32 3.83 -5.53
C SER A 147 -13.28 4.38 -4.12
N GLU A 148 -12.35 3.87 -3.32
CA GLU A 148 -12.18 4.27 -1.94
C GLU A 148 -10.74 4.69 -1.66
N ALA A 149 -10.59 5.76 -0.88
CA ALA A 149 -9.30 6.28 -0.47
C ALA A 149 -9.17 6.31 1.05
N VAL A 150 -8.22 5.56 1.58
CA VAL A 150 -7.78 5.65 2.97
C VAL A 150 -6.61 6.61 3.04
N THR A 151 -6.77 7.69 3.79
CA THR A 151 -5.79 8.77 3.95
C THR A 151 -5.45 8.98 5.42
N PRO A 152 -4.44 9.81 5.77
CA PRO A 152 -4.20 10.18 7.16
C PRO A 152 -5.38 10.91 7.83
N PHE A 153 -6.29 11.48 7.03
CA PHE A 153 -7.43 12.27 7.52
C PHE A 153 -8.70 11.45 7.74
N ASN A 154 -8.71 10.19 7.34
CA ASN A 154 -9.79 9.27 7.71
C ASN A 154 -9.62 8.92 9.20
N GLY A 155 -10.57 9.28 10.04
CA GLY A 155 -10.48 9.13 11.50
C GLY A 155 -10.21 7.70 12.01
N GLN A 156 -10.33 6.69 11.16
CA GLN A 156 -10.01 5.29 11.47
C GLN A 156 -8.55 4.92 11.18
N ASN A 157 -7.81 5.75 10.43
CA ASN A 157 -6.40 5.49 10.12
C ASN A 157 -5.50 5.94 11.28
N VAL A 158 -5.29 5.04 12.24
CA VAL A 158 -4.48 5.28 13.44
C VAL A 158 -3.04 4.74 13.31
N TYR A 159 -2.66 4.28 12.13
CA TYR A 159 -1.39 3.57 11.87
C TYR A 159 -0.25 4.53 11.52
N GLY A 160 -0.06 5.58 12.32
CA GLY A 160 1.05 6.51 12.13
C GLY A 160 2.30 6.07 12.89
N TYR A 161 3.43 5.93 12.19
CA TYR A 161 4.73 5.65 12.79
C TYR A 161 5.80 6.55 12.18
N THR A 162 6.97 6.59 12.82
CA THR A 162 8.11 7.31 12.24
C THR A 162 8.64 6.58 10.99
N PRO A 163 9.28 7.30 10.04
CA PRO A 163 9.95 6.66 8.91
C PRO A 163 10.95 5.58 9.34
N LEU A 164 11.64 5.80 10.45
CA LEU A 164 12.59 4.82 11.00
C LEU A 164 11.88 3.54 11.43
N THR A 165 10.75 3.64 12.13
CA THR A 165 9.96 2.48 12.55
C THR A 165 9.56 1.64 11.34
N TYR A 166 9.03 2.26 10.28
CA TYR A 166 8.65 1.52 9.07
C TYR A 166 9.83 0.83 8.37
N ARG A 167 11.02 1.38 8.47
CA ARG A 167 12.24 0.78 7.88
C ARG A 167 12.79 -0.39 8.69
N THR A 168 12.64 -0.37 10.01
CA THR A 168 13.37 -1.26 10.93
C THR A 168 12.48 -2.20 11.73
N ASP A 169 11.17 -1.99 11.71
CA ASP A 169 10.18 -2.85 12.38
C ASP A 169 9.17 -3.42 11.37
N PRO A 170 9.43 -4.64 10.86
CA PRO A 170 8.54 -5.31 9.92
C PRO A 170 7.12 -5.52 10.44
N GLU A 171 6.97 -5.74 11.75
CA GLU A 171 5.65 -5.96 12.36
C GLU A 171 4.83 -4.67 12.41
N ALA A 172 5.46 -3.52 12.64
CA ALA A 172 4.78 -2.23 12.55
C ALA A 172 4.34 -1.95 11.10
N LEU A 173 5.20 -2.23 10.12
CA LEU A 173 4.86 -2.10 8.71
C LEU A 173 3.70 -3.01 8.33
N ARG A 174 3.75 -4.28 8.69
CA ARG A 174 2.68 -5.26 8.44
C ARG A 174 1.36 -4.83 9.08
N ARG A 175 1.37 -4.45 10.37
CA ARG A 175 0.17 -3.92 11.07
C ARG A 175 -0.45 -2.73 10.35
N ALA A 176 0.39 -1.78 9.93
CA ALA A 176 -0.08 -0.58 9.25
C ALA A 176 -0.76 -0.90 7.91
N LEU A 177 -0.12 -1.71 7.06
CA LEU A 177 -0.66 -2.09 5.77
C LEU A 177 -1.90 -2.99 5.90
N THR A 178 -1.90 -3.93 6.86
CA THR A 178 -3.10 -4.74 7.17
C THR A 178 -4.24 -3.85 7.64
N GLY A 179 -3.95 -2.89 8.53
CA GLY A 179 -4.98 -2.00 9.07
C GLY A 179 -5.66 -1.16 8.00
N ILE A 180 -4.89 -0.52 7.10
CA ILE A 180 -5.51 0.30 6.04
C ILE A 180 -6.26 -0.55 5.00
N THR A 181 -5.80 -1.76 4.70
CA THR A 181 -6.52 -2.65 3.77
C THR A 181 -7.82 -3.16 4.38
N GLN A 182 -7.87 -3.39 5.69
CA GLN A 182 -9.11 -3.70 6.40
C GLN A 182 -10.08 -2.52 6.44
N ILE A 183 -9.59 -1.28 6.62
CA ILE A 183 -10.42 -0.07 6.56
C ILE A 183 -11.01 0.06 5.15
N SER A 184 -10.17 -0.04 4.12
CA SER A 184 -10.60 0.01 2.72
C SER A 184 -11.63 -1.08 2.40
N GLY A 185 -11.40 -2.32 2.85
CA GLY A 185 -12.35 -3.42 2.68
C GLY A 185 -13.72 -3.13 3.28
N ARG A 186 -13.77 -2.55 4.48
CA ARG A 186 -15.05 -2.15 5.11
C ARG A 186 -15.78 -1.06 4.32
N TYR A 187 -15.05 -0.03 3.84
CA TYR A 187 -15.67 1.04 3.06
C TYR A 187 -16.22 0.51 1.74
N LEU A 188 -15.44 -0.29 1.01
CA LEU A 188 -15.90 -0.90 -0.25
C LEU A 188 -17.15 -1.75 -0.06
N VAL A 189 -17.23 -2.55 1.02
CA VAL A 189 -18.39 -3.39 1.31
C VAL A 189 -19.63 -2.56 1.68
N GLN A 190 -19.46 -1.40 2.31
CA GLN A 190 -20.59 -0.50 2.62
C GLN A 190 -21.25 0.05 1.35
N GLU A 191 -20.48 0.17 0.25
CA GLU A 191 -20.98 0.62 -1.06
C GLU A 191 -21.63 -0.49 -1.89
N LEU A 192 -21.54 -1.75 -1.47
CA LEU A 192 -22.17 -2.91 -2.13
C LEU A 192 -23.67 -3.10 -1.77
N LYS A 193 -24.34 -2.07 -1.28
CA LYS A 193 -25.75 -2.12 -0.88
C LYS A 193 -26.71 -2.10 -2.05
#